data_3a84fa7249008df611332a28560c0bae
#
_entry.id   3a84fa7249008df611332a28560c0bae
#
_cell.length_a   1.000
_cell.length_b   1.000
_cell.length_c   1.000
_cell.angle_alpha   90.00
_cell.angle_beta   90.00
_cell.angle_gamma   90.00
#
_symmetry.space_group_name_H-M   'P 1'
#
loop_
_entity.id
_entity.type
_entity.pdbx_description
1 polymer ?
#
loop_
_entity_poly.entity_id
_entity_poly.type
_entity_poly.pdbx_seq_one_letter_code
_entity_poly.pdbx_strand_id
1 'polypeptide(L)'
;MLHSLLVNVGLIVGLVVAAVVLILVIAVVAWWIKTRNAFVRLKNKVEEAWATIDVYLKKRYDLIPNLVETVKGFAKHESETLKQVVAARNIAMNANTVADKAAAENGLTSSLRTFFNAVSENYPQIQANANFLDLQGQLKSLEGELESSRRYYNGQVKTFNTKLELFPACIVGKRMGEGYEKRKYFELDSAEERQNVKVSF
;
A
#
# COMPACT_ATOMS: atom_id res chain seq x y z
N MET A 1 -30.33 62.21 27.69
CA MET A 1 -30.89 61.41 26.56
C MET A 1 -29.79 60.95 25.57
N LEU A 2 -28.92 61.81 25.04
CA LEU A 2 -27.87 61.45 24.10
C LEU A 2 -26.81 60.49 24.68
N HIS A 3 -26.39 60.68 25.93
CA HIS A 3 -25.42 59.83 26.62
C HIS A 3 -25.92 58.39 26.83
N SER A 4 -27.19 58.20 27.20
CA SER A 4 -27.78 56.86 27.37
C SER A 4 -27.95 56.10 26.01
N LEU A 5 -28.21 56.82 24.93
CA LEU A 5 -28.25 56.25 23.57
C LEU A 5 -26.88 55.79 23.10
N LEU A 6 -25.82 56.58 23.35
CA LEU A 6 -24.44 56.21 22.98
C LEU A 6 -23.95 55.00 23.78
N VAL A 7 -24.29 54.90 25.07
CA VAL A 7 -23.95 53.72 25.91
C VAL A 7 -24.64 52.45 25.42
N ASN A 8 -25.94 52.54 25.07
CA ASN A 8 -26.70 51.42 24.54
C ASN A 8 -26.18 50.94 23.17
N VAL A 9 -25.80 51.86 22.25
CA VAL A 9 -25.19 51.51 20.96
C VAL A 9 -23.83 50.80 21.18
N GLY A 10 -23.00 51.29 22.09
CA GLY A 10 -21.70 50.67 22.45
C GLY A 10 -21.86 49.24 22.98
N LEU A 11 -22.88 49.02 23.84
CA LEU A 11 -23.19 47.67 24.36
C LEU A 11 -23.70 46.73 23.26
N ILE A 12 -24.54 47.18 22.36
CA ILE A 12 -25.03 46.39 21.25
C ILE A 12 -23.89 45.98 20.30
N VAL A 13 -23.01 46.92 19.95
CA VAL A 13 -21.84 46.66 19.10
C VAL A 13 -20.91 45.66 19.81
N GLY A 14 -20.67 45.81 21.10
CA GLY A 14 -19.85 44.87 21.87
C GLY A 14 -20.41 43.45 21.87
N LEU A 15 -21.73 43.29 22.04
CA LEU A 15 -22.40 41.99 21.99
C LEU A 15 -22.34 41.35 20.61
N VAL A 16 -22.53 42.16 19.55
CA VAL A 16 -22.41 41.65 18.17
C VAL A 16 -20.97 41.17 17.88
N VAL A 17 -19.96 41.94 18.26
CA VAL A 17 -18.57 41.53 18.08
C VAL A 17 -18.27 40.25 18.87
N ALA A 18 -18.72 40.15 20.12
CA ALA A 18 -18.53 38.95 20.95
C ALA A 18 -19.24 37.71 20.31
N ALA A 19 -20.43 37.87 19.76
CA ALA A 19 -21.16 36.80 19.06
C ALA A 19 -20.40 36.34 17.81
N VAL A 20 -19.88 37.27 17.02
CA VAL A 20 -19.09 36.95 15.82
C VAL A 20 -17.82 36.20 16.18
N VAL A 21 -17.07 36.65 17.21
CA VAL A 21 -15.88 35.96 17.69
C VAL A 21 -16.20 34.55 18.16
N LEU A 22 -17.30 34.37 18.91
CA LEU A 22 -17.71 33.05 19.38
C LEU A 22 -18.03 32.11 18.19
N ILE A 23 -18.73 32.58 17.18
CA ILE A 23 -19.02 31.79 15.97
C ILE A 23 -17.75 31.38 15.26
N LEU A 24 -16.78 32.28 15.10
CA LEU A 24 -15.48 31.97 14.49
C LEU A 24 -14.70 30.91 15.28
N VAL A 25 -14.68 31.00 16.61
CA VAL A 25 -14.05 29.99 17.48
C VAL A 25 -14.71 28.63 17.28
N ILE A 26 -16.03 28.56 17.30
CA ILE A 26 -16.77 27.31 17.08
C ILE A 26 -16.46 26.74 15.69
N ALA A 27 -16.41 27.56 14.65
CA ALA A 27 -16.10 27.13 13.29
C ALA A 27 -14.68 26.55 13.19
N VAL A 28 -13.68 27.19 13.82
CA VAL A 28 -12.29 26.70 13.87
C VAL A 28 -12.19 25.37 14.61
N VAL A 29 -12.87 25.23 15.75
CA VAL A 29 -12.89 23.98 16.53
C VAL A 29 -13.56 22.85 15.72
N ALA A 30 -14.68 23.12 15.12
CA ALA A 30 -15.40 22.14 14.28
C ALA A 30 -14.54 21.70 13.08
N TRP A 31 -13.88 22.66 12.40
CA TRP A 31 -12.95 22.37 11.34
C TRP A 31 -11.78 21.49 11.81
N TRP A 32 -11.19 21.81 12.98
CA TRP A 32 -10.09 21.04 13.58
C TRP A 32 -10.51 19.59 13.83
N ILE A 33 -11.64 19.36 14.47
CA ILE A 33 -12.18 18.02 14.78
C ILE A 33 -12.43 17.25 13.47
N LYS A 34 -13.08 17.87 12.48
CA LYS A 34 -13.36 17.28 11.17
C LYS A 34 -12.05 16.86 10.46
N THR A 35 -11.04 17.71 10.49
CA THR A 35 -9.74 17.45 9.86
C THR A 35 -9.01 16.32 10.57
N ARG A 36 -8.99 16.30 11.91
CA ARG A 36 -8.40 15.22 12.71
C ARG A 36 -9.06 13.88 12.39
N ASN A 37 -10.38 13.83 12.40
CA ASN A 37 -11.14 12.60 12.09
C ASN A 37 -10.88 12.11 10.66
N ALA A 38 -10.67 13.04 9.72
CA ALA A 38 -10.32 12.67 8.35
C ALA A 38 -8.91 12.04 8.27
N PHE A 39 -7.93 12.50 9.04
CA PHE A 39 -6.62 11.84 9.14
C PHE A 39 -6.72 10.44 9.72
N VAL A 40 -7.50 10.24 10.79
CA VAL A 40 -7.74 8.90 11.37
C VAL A 40 -8.32 7.96 10.33
N ARG A 41 -9.35 8.40 9.59
CA ARG A 41 -9.95 7.57 8.53
C ARG A 41 -8.96 7.23 7.41
N LEU A 42 -8.12 8.18 7.00
CA LEU A 42 -7.12 7.93 5.95
C LEU A 42 -6.03 6.98 6.43
N LYS A 43 -5.56 7.12 7.68
CA LYS A 43 -4.62 6.18 8.29
C LYS A 43 -5.17 4.75 8.25
N ASN A 44 -6.40 4.57 8.74
CA ASN A 44 -7.04 3.24 8.76
C ASN A 44 -7.20 2.65 7.36
N LYS A 45 -7.51 3.47 6.33
CA LYS A 45 -7.56 3.02 4.94
C LYS A 45 -6.20 2.55 4.40
N VAL A 46 -5.11 3.20 4.79
CA VAL A 46 -3.76 2.75 4.42
C VAL A 46 -3.44 1.41 5.09
N GLU A 47 -3.77 1.26 6.38
CA GLU A 47 -3.55 0.04 7.14
C GLU A 47 -4.41 -1.13 6.62
N GLU A 48 -5.67 -0.89 6.27
CA GLU A 48 -6.56 -1.86 5.64
C GLU A 48 -6.02 -2.32 4.27
N ALA A 49 -5.58 -1.36 3.45
CA ALA A 49 -4.99 -1.67 2.16
C ALA A 49 -3.70 -2.51 2.29
N TRP A 50 -2.88 -2.24 3.31
CA TRP A 50 -1.70 -3.04 3.62
C TRP A 50 -2.08 -4.47 4.06
N ALA A 51 -3.03 -4.59 4.98
CA ALA A 51 -3.50 -5.89 5.43
C ALA A 51 -4.03 -6.77 4.27
N THR A 52 -4.65 -6.16 3.26
CA THR A 52 -5.08 -6.86 2.05
C THR A 52 -3.89 -7.41 1.26
N ILE A 53 -2.81 -6.65 1.11
CA ILE A 53 -1.56 -7.13 0.48
C ILE A 53 -1.00 -8.31 1.27
N ASP A 54 -0.90 -8.21 2.59
CA ASP A 54 -0.35 -9.28 3.44
C ASP A 54 -1.13 -10.60 3.31
N VAL A 55 -2.46 -10.55 3.15
CA VAL A 55 -3.29 -11.73 2.91
C VAL A 55 -2.91 -12.42 1.58
N TYR A 56 -2.73 -11.66 0.50
CA TYR A 56 -2.34 -12.23 -0.79
C TYR A 56 -0.89 -12.73 -0.79
N LEU A 57 0.02 -12.01 -0.14
CA LEU A 57 1.40 -12.45 0.05
C LEU A 57 1.47 -13.78 0.81
N LYS A 58 0.72 -13.89 1.91
CA LYS A 58 0.64 -15.14 2.67
C LYS A 58 0.15 -16.30 1.79
N LYS A 59 -0.94 -16.12 1.05
CA LYS A 59 -1.45 -17.14 0.12
C LYS A 59 -0.37 -17.56 -0.89
N ARG A 60 0.37 -16.60 -1.46
CA ARG A 60 1.48 -16.87 -2.39
C ARG A 60 2.57 -17.71 -1.74
N TYR A 61 2.99 -17.37 -0.52
CA TYR A 61 4.00 -18.13 0.22
C TYR A 61 3.56 -19.55 0.56
N ASP A 62 2.27 -19.74 0.84
CA ASP A 62 1.70 -21.04 1.19
C ASP A 62 1.57 -21.97 -0.04
N LEU A 63 1.48 -21.44 -1.27
CA LEU A 63 1.46 -22.24 -2.50
C LEU A 63 2.84 -22.75 -2.94
N ILE A 64 3.93 -22.06 -2.58
CA ILE A 64 5.28 -22.42 -3.03
C ILE A 64 5.73 -23.80 -2.52
N PRO A 65 5.52 -24.22 -1.25
CA PRO A 65 5.80 -25.59 -0.83
C PRO A 65 5.07 -26.64 -1.65
N ASN A 66 3.81 -26.41 -2.01
CA ASN A 66 3.04 -27.34 -2.83
C ASN A 66 3.62 -27.47 -4.25
N LEU A 67 4.08 -26.34 -4.81
CA LEU A 67 4.79 -26.33 -6.08
C LEU A 67 6.09 -27.14 -6.00
N VAL A 68 6.88 -26.97 -4.94
CA VAL A 68 8.11 -27.73 -4.67
C VAL A 68 7.84 -29.23 -4.62
N GLU A 69 6.83 -29.66 -3.85
CA GLU A 69 6.48 -31.09 -3.70
C GLU A 69 5.98 -31.67 -5.04
N THR A 70 5.18 -30.92 -5.80
CA THR A 70 4.70 -31.37 -7.12
C THR A 70 5.87 -31.61 -8.09
N VAL A 71 6.88 -30.75 -8.09
CA VAL A 71 8.02 -30.84 -9.01
C VAL A 71 9.01 -31.91 -8.56
N LYS A 72 9.25 -32.10 -7.26
CA LYS A 72 10.15 -33.16 -6.72
C LYS A 72 9.78 -34.56 -7.20
N GLY A 73 8.48 -34.85 -7.42
CA GLY A 73 8.01 -36.13 -7.94
C GLY A 73 8.48 -36.43 -9.36
N PHE A 74 8.89 -35.44 -10.13
CA PHE A 74 9.27 -35.56 -11.55
C PHE A 74 10.76 -35.27 -11.83
N ALA A 75 11.41 -34.46 -11.01
CA ALA A 75 12.80 -34.07 -11.19
C ALA A 75 13.74 -34.97 -10.37
N LYS A 76 14.52 -35.83 -11.06
CA LYS A 76 15.55 -36.66 -10.41
C LYS A 76 16.74 -35.83 -9.88
N HIS A 77 16.87 -34.57 -10.30
CA HIS A 77 17.88 -33.63 -9.82
C HIS A 77 17.18 -32.36 -9.33
N GLU A 78 17.53 -31.91 -8.12
CA GLU A 78 17.10 -30.66 -7.53
C GLU A 78 17.43 -29.49 -8.48
N SER A 79 16.41 -28.93 -9.13
CA SER A 79 16.59 -27.80 -10.03
C SER A 79 17.11 -26.60 -9.24
N GLU A 80 18.22 -26.01 -9.67
CA GLU A 80 18.79 -24.80 -9.08
C GLU A 80 17.78 -23.65 -9.05
N THR A 81 16.94 -23.55 -10.09
CA THR A 81 15.87 -22.56 -10.16
C THR A 81 14.81 -22.76 -9.06
N LEU A 82 14.53 -24.01 -8.66
CA LEU A 82 13.61 -24.30 -7.56
C LEU A 82 14.19 -23.85 -6.21
N LYS A 83 15.52 -24.08 -5.99
CA LYS A 83 16.22 -23.58 -4.80
C LYS A 83 16.15 -22.05 -4.71
N GLN A 84 16.33 -21.37 -5.85
CA GLN A 84 16.22 -19.91 -5.93
C GLN A 84 14.81 -19.41 -5.56
N VAL A 85 13.75 -20.09 -5.98
CA VAL A 85 12.37 -19.76 -5.59
C VAL A 85 12.18 -19.91 -4.07
N VAL A 86 12.66 -21.00 -3.47
CA VAL A 86 12.56 -21.23 -2.02
C VAL A 86 13.37 -20.17 -1.24
N ALA A 87 14.58 -19.83 -1.69
CA ALA A 87 15.39 -18.80 -1.08
C ALA A 87 14.72 -17.42 -1.17
N ALA A 88 14.21 -17.04 -2.35
CA ALA A 88 13.49 -15.77 -2.55
C ALA A 88 12.22 -15.68 -1.69
N ARG A 89 11.46 -16.78 -1.56
CA ARG A 89 10.31 -16.86 -0.65
C ARG A 89 10.72 -16.57 0.80
N ASN A 90 11.80 -17.18 1.27
CA ASN A 90 12.27 -16.99 2.65
C ASN A 90 12.72 -15.54 2.90
N ILE A 91 13.39 -14.91 1.93
CA ILE A 91 13.75 -13.49 2.00
C ILE A 91 12.49 -12.63 2.09
N ALA A 92 11.49 -12.89 1.22
CA ALA A 92 10.24 -12.14 1.20
C ALA A 92 9.42 -12.30 2.49
N MET A 93 9.38 -13.50 3.08
CA MET A 93 8.71 -13.74 4.37
C MET A 93 9.34 -12.96 5.52
N ASN A 94 10.66 -12.80 5.53
CA ASN A 94 11.40 -12.15 6.61
C ASN A 94 11.56 -10.63 6.42
N ALA A 95 11.09 -10.06 5.32
CA ALA A 95 11.13 -8.63 5.07
C ALA A 95 10.16 -7.89 6.00
N ASN A 96 10.67 -6.91 6.76
CA ASN A 96 9.89 -6.24 7.82
C ASN A 96 9.44 -4.83 7.43
N THR A 97 10.09 -4.17 6.46
CA THR A 97 9.67 -2.84 6.01
C THR A 97 8.93 -2.93 4.66
N VAL A 98 8.11 -1.92 4.36
CA VAL A 98 7.39 -1.85 3.08
C VAL A 98 8.36 -1.87 1.90
N ALA A 99 9.50 -1.17 1.99
CA ALA A 99 10.50 -1.13 0.93
C ALA A 99 11.21 -2.48 0.75
N ASP A 100 11.65 -3.12 1.86
CA ASP A 100 12.30 -4.44 1.80
C ASP A 100 11.33 -5.49 1.27
N LYS A 101 10.05 -5.42 1.69
CA LYS A 101 8.99 -6.31 1.21
C LYS A 101 8.79 -6.14 -0.31
N ALA A 102 8.75 -4.91 -0.80
CA ALA A 102 8.60 -4.63 -2.22
C ALA A 102 9.79 -5.21 -3.03
N ALA A 103 11.02 -4.96 -2.59
CA ALA A 103 12.23 -5.48 -3.25
C ALA A 103 12.28 -7.03 -3.24
N ALA A 104 11.97 -7.64 -2.09
CA ALA A 104 11.98 -9.10 -1.95
C ALA A 104 10.90 -9.78 -2.80
N GLU A 105 9.70 -9.18 -2.91
CA GLU A 105 8.62 -9.67 -3.77
C GLU A 105 8.97 -9.60 -5.26
N ASN A 106 9.73 -8.59 -5.69
CA ASN A 106 10.26 -8.54 -7.06
C ASN A 106 11.23 -9.69 -7.33
N GLY A 107 12.13 -9.97 -6.39
CA GLY A 107 13.04 -11.11 -6.45
C GLY A 107 12.27 -12.44 -6.55
N LEU A 108 11.21 -12.61 -5.78
CA LEU A 108 10.37 -13.81 -5.81
C LEU A 108 9.61 -13.93 -7.15
N THR A 109 9.05 -12.84 -7.67
CA THR A 109 8.37 -12.83 -8.98
C THR A 109 9.35 -13.20 -10.10
N SER A 110 10.56 -12.65 -10.10
CA SER A 110 11.61 -12.98 -11.06
C SER A 110 12.03 -14.46 -10.98
N SER A 111 12.24 -14.97 -9.77
CA SER A 111 12.62 -16.37 -9.54
C SER A 111 11.54 -17.34 -10.00
N LEU A 112 10.26 -17.05 -9.73
CA LEU A 112 9.13 -17.85 -10.21
C LEU A 112 9.03 -17.84 -11.74
N ARG A 113 9.22 -16.69 -12.39
CA ARG A 113 9.24 -16.58 -13.86
C ARG A 113 10.34 -17.45 -14.46
N THR A 114 11.58 -17.34 -13.95
CA THR A 114 12.72 -18.14 -14.37
C THR A 114 12.46 -19.63 -14.18
N PHE A 115 11.89 -20.02 -13.04
CA PHE A 115 11.52 -21.40 -12.76
C PHE A 115 10.48 -21.94 -13.74
N PHE A 116 9.38 -21.23 -14.00
CA PHE A 116 8.34 -21.68 -14.94
C PHE A 116 8.87 -21.79 -16.37
N ASN A 117 9.73 -20.88 -16.81
CA ASN A 117 10.40 -20.98 -18.11
C ASN A 117 11.29 -22.22 -18.20
N ALA A 118 12.12 -22.47 -17.19
CA ALA A 118 12.98 -23.65 -17.14
C ALA A 118 12.18 -24.97 -17.16
N VAL A 119 11.04 -25.04 -16.46
CA VAL A 119 10.15 -26.20 -16.49
C VAL A 119 9.52 -26.37 -17.87
N SER A 120 9.10 -25.29 -18.51
CA SER A 120 8.52 -25.33 -19.85
C SER A 120 9.50 -25.90 -20.91
N GLU A 121 10.79 -25.55 -20.79
CA GLU A 121 11.82 -25.94 -21.75
C GLU A 121 12.36 -27.34 -21.51
N ASN A 122 12.55 -27.75 -20.25
CA ASN A 122 13.30 -28.95 -19.90
C ASN A 122 12.44 -30.12 -19.40
N TYR A 123 11.19 -29.88 -19.00
CA TYR A 123 10.35 -30.89 -18.33
C TYR A 123 8.91 -30.91 -18.85
N PRO A 124 8.67 -31.31 -20.13
CA PRO A 124 7.33 -31.32 -20.73
C PRO A 124 6.31 -32.19 -19.98
N GLN A 125 6.78 -33.25 -19.31
CA GLN A 125 5.92 -34.10 -18.49
C GLN A 125 5.39 -33.39 -17.22
N ILE A 126 6.16 -32.46 -16.64
CA ILE A 126 5.70 -31.64 -15.52
C ILE A 126 4.68 -30.63 -16.03
N GLN A 127 4.95 -30.02 -17.17
CA GLN A 127 4.03 -29.06 -17.81
C GLN A 127 2.67 -29.67 -18.14
N ALA A 128 2.60 -30.97 -18.42
CA ALA A 128 1.34 -31.70 -18.66
C ALA A 128 0.63 -32.14 -17.35
N ASN A 129 1.26 -31.96 -16.19
CA ASN A 129 0.67 -32.37 -14.90
C ASN A 129 -0.43 -31.40 -14.47
N ALA A 130 -1.63 -31.92 -14.20
CA ALA A 130 -2.79 -31.11 -13.82
C ALA A 130 -2.58 -30.29 -12.55
N ASN A 131 -1.93 -30.86 -11.52
CA ASN A 131 -1.65 -30.16 -10.26
C ASN A 131 -0.65 -29.01 -10.48
N PHE A 132 0.36 -29.21 -11.35
CA PHE A 132 1.32 -28.17 -11.69
C PHE A 132 0.64 -27.01 -12.42
N LEU A 133 -0.21 -27.31 -13.40
CA LEU A 133 -0.98 -26.29 -14.13
C LEU A 133 -1.92 -25.51 -13.24
N ASP A 134 -2.58 -26.18 -12.30
CA ASP A 134 -3.46 -25.53 -11.31
C ASP A 134 -2.67 -24.58 -10.41
N LEU A 135 -1.54 -25.01 -9.84
CA LEU A 135 -0.66 -24.19 -9.01
C LEU A 135 -0.10 -23.00 -9.78
N GLN A 136 0.30 -23.19 -11.02
CA GLN A 136 0.74 -22.10 -11.91
C GLN A 136 -0.37 -21.09 -12.15
N GLY A 137 -1.59 -21.56 -12.39
CA GLY A 137 -2.79 -20.73 -12.56
C GLY A 137 -3.12 -19.93 -11.33
N GLN A 138 -3.07 -20.56 -10.15
CA GLN A 138 -3.29 -19.89 -8.85
C GLN A 138 -2.22 -18.82 -8.59
N LEU A 139 -0.94 -19.11 -8.81
CA LEU A 139 0.15 -18.13 -8.63
C LEU A 139 0.02 -16.96 -9.60
N LYS A 140 -0.38 -17.20 -10.86
CA LYS A 140 -0.64 -16.14 -11.84
C LYS A 140 -1.84 -15.27 -11.44
N SER A 141 -2.92 -15.87 -10.94
CA SER A 141 -4.07 -15.12 -10.43
C SER A 141 -3.68 -14.25 -9.24
N LEU A 142 -2.91 -14.80 -8.28
CA LEU A 142 -2.43 -14.06 -7.13
C LEU A 142 -1.52 -12.88 -7.51
N GLU A 143 -0.71 -13.00 -8.57
CA GLU A 143 0.09 -11.87 -9.07
C GLU A 143 -0.79 -10.71 -9.53
N GLY A 144 -1.90 -10.99 -10.24
CA GLY A 144 -2.89 -9.98 -10.64
C GLY A 144 -3.58 -9.31 -9.45
N GLU A 145 -3.94 -10.10 -8.43
CA GLU A 145 -4.55 -9.58 -7.18
C GLU A 145 -3.55 -8.71 -6.40
N LEU A 146 -2.30 -9.13 -6.31
CA LEU A 146 -1.22 -8.37 -5.68
C LEU A 146 -0.97 -7.04 -6.40
N GLU A 147 -0.90 -7.04 -7.73
CA GLU A 147 -0.75 -5.83 -8.52
C GLU A 147 -1.90 -4.83 -8.26
N SER A 148 -3.13 -5.32 -8.23
CA SER A 148 -4.31 -4.50 -7.94
C SER A 148 -4.28 -3.94 -6.52
N SER A 149 -3.92 -4.77 -5.53
CA SER A 149 -3.82 -4.37 -4.12
C SER A 149 -2.70 -3.36 -3.90
N ARG A 150 -1.55 -3.51 -4.58
CA ARG A 150 -0.43 -2.55 -4.55
C ARG A 150 -0.85 -1.19 -5.11
N ARG A 151 -1.56 -1.16 -6.24
CA ARG A 151 -2.11 0.08 -6.82
C ARG A 151 -3.07 0.76 -5.85
N TYR A 152 -3.96 -0.01 -5.23
CA TYR A 152 -4.90 0.51 -4.24
C TYR A 152 -4.17 1.09 -3.02
N TYR A 153 -3.21 0.35 -2.44
CA TYR A 153 -2.38 0.81 -1.32
C TYR A 153 -1.68 2.12 -1.65
N ASN A 154 -0.99 2.18 -2.79
CA ASN A 154 -0.28 3.38 -3.23
C ASN A 154 -1.23 4.58 -3.41
N GLY A 155 -2.46 4.36 -3.88
CA GLY A 155 -3.50 5.38 -3.95
C GLY A 155 -3.91 5.92 -2.58
N GLN A 156 -4.07 5.04 -1.57
CA GLN A 156 -4.37 5.46 -0.20
C GLN A 156 -3.18 6.21 0.43
N VAL A 157 -1.95 5.72 0.24
CA VAL A 157 -0.73 6.40 0.68
C VAL A 157 -0.61 7.79 0.07
N LYS A 158 -0.84 7.92 -1.25
CA LYS A 158 -0.84 9.22 -1.93
C LYS A 158 -1.84 10.18 -1.30
N THR A 159 -3.07 9.73 -1.08
CA THR A 159 -4.14 10.55 -0.50
C THR A 159 -3.78 10.99 0.92
N PHE A 160 -3.24 10.08 1.73
CA PHE A 160 -2.79 10.37 3.10
C PHE A 160 -1.63 11.38 3.11
N ASN A 161 -0.57 11.12 2.33
CA ASN A 161 0.61 11.98 2.24
C ASN A 161 0.26 13.37 1.72
N THR A 162 -0.57 13.46 0.67
CA THR A 162 -1.04 14.74 0.12
C THR A 162 -1.77 15.55 1.20
N LYS A 163 -2.63 14.92 2.01
CA LYS A 163 -3.34 15.63 3.07
C LYS A 163 -2.41 16.15 4.17
N LEU A 164 -1.29 15.45 4.44
CA LEU A 164 -0.25 15.91 5.36
C LEU A 164 0.49 17.15 4.85
N GLU A 165 0.51 17.39 3.54
CA GLU A 165 1.19 18.51 2.92
C GLU A 165 0.28 19.73 2.69
N LEU A 166 -1.02 19.49 2.48
CA LEU A 166 -1.97 20.54 2.14
C LEU A 166 -2.24 21.48 3.32
N PHE A 167 -2.14 22.78 3.08
CA PHE A 167 -2.60 23.82 4.02
C PHE A 167 -4.14 23.95 3.94
N PRO A 168 -4.83 24.16 5.07
CA PRO A 168 -4.33 24.25 6.46
C PRO A 168 -4.25 22.89 7.19
N ALA A 169 -4.59 21.75 6.56
CA ALA A 169 -4.66 20.43 7.17
C ALA A 169 -3.31 19.98 7.76
N CYS A 170 -2.19 20.39 7.13
CA CYS A 170 -0.82 20.06 7.59
C CYS A 170 -0.55 20.53 9.05
N ILE A 171 -1.21 21.58 9.52
CA ILE A 171 -1.09 22.06 10.90
C ILE A 171 -1.65 21.00 11.88
N VAL A 172 -2.79 20.40 11.52
CA VAL A 172 -3.42 19.35 12.32
C VAL A 172 -2.55 18.07 12.25
N GLY A 173 -2.13 17.67 11.06
CA GLY A 173 -1.32 16.46 10.83
C GLY A 173 -0.04 16.45 11.68
N LYS A 174 0.71 17.56 11.70
CA LYS A 174 1.94 17.71 12.50
C LYS A 174 1.71 17.58 14.02
N ARG A 175 0.50 17.87 14.50
CA ARG A 175 0.14 17.77 15.92
C ARG A 175 -0.43 16.41 16.32
N MET A 176 -0.67 15.50 15.37
CA MET A 176 -1.24 14.19 15.68
C MET A 176 -0.22 13.19 16.23
N GLY A 177 1.08 13.48 16.12
CA GLY A 177 2.15 12.67 16.70
C GLY A 177 2.46 11.41 15.90
N GLU A 178 2.97 10.40 16.58
CA GLU A 178 3.44 9.14 16.01
C GLU A 178 2.35 8.42 15.18
N GLY A 179 2.76 7.87 14.06
CA GLY A 179 1.86 7.17 13.13
C GLY A 179 1.12 8.06 12.13
N TYR A 180 1.34 9.40 12.19
CA TYR A 180 0.81 10.38 11.22
C TYR A 180 1.92 11.06 10.42
N GLU A 181 2.97 10.28 10.13
CA GLU A 181 4.06 10.66 9.25
C GLU A 181 3.80 10.18 7.82
N LYS A 182 4.56 10.72 6.86
CA LYS A 182 4.48 10.24 5.47
C LYS A 182 4.74 8.74 5.39
N ARG A 183 3.84 8.04 4.73
CA ARG A 183 3.93 6.61 4.47
C ARG A 183 4.74 6.35 3.20
N LYS A 184 5.51 5.27 3.20
CA LYS A 184 6.25 4.81 2.02
C LYS A 184 5.30 4.12 1.05
N TYR A 185 5.55 4.31 -0.25
CA TYR A 185 4.87 3.58 -1.30
C TYR A 185 5.39 2.14 -1.37
N PHE A 186 4.57 1.25 -1.85
CA PHE A 186 4.98 -0.06 -2.29
C PHE A 186 5.46 0.08 -3.74
N GLU A 187 6.73 0.46 -3.92
CA GLU A 187 7.31 0.66 -5.24
C GLU A 187 8.05 -0.59 -5.70
N LEU A 188 7.82 -0.93 -6.96
CA LEU A 188 8.67 -1.85 -7.70
C LEU A 188 9.92 -1.06 -8.11
N ASP A 189 11.06 -1.39 -7.54
CA ASP A 189 12.35 -0.75 -7.87
C ASP A 189 12.94 -1.31 -9.17
N SER A 190 12.12 -1.43 -10.22
CA SER A 190 12.67 -1.66 -11.54
C SER A 190 12.88 -0.31 -12.23
N ALA A 191 14.12 0.19 -12.15
CA ALA A 191 14.56 1.31 -12.97
C ALA A 191 14.32 1.05 -14.48
N GLU A 192 14.18 -0.21 -14.87
CA GLU A 192 13.89 -0.67 -16.23
C GLU A 192 12.43 -0.43 -16.65
N GLU A 193 11.46 -0.53 -15.73
CA GLU A 193 10.06 -0.22 -16.02
C GLU A 193 9.76 1.28 -16.11
N ARG A 194 10.67 2.13 -15.61
CA ARG A 194 10.59 3.60 -15.80
C ARG A 194 11.14 4.07 -17.15
N GLN A 195 11.84 3.22 -17.89
CA GLN A 195 12.27 3.57 -19.24
C GLN A 195 11.10 3.39 -20.20
N ASN A 196 10.66 4.48 -20.80
CA ASN A 196 9.73 4.46 -21.90
C ASN A 196 10.23 3.46 -22.94
N VAL A 197 9.43 2.44 -23.23
CA VAL A 197 9.66 1.55 -24.37
C VAL A 197 9.72 2.45 -25.60
N LYS A 198 10.91 2.66 -26.15
CA LYS A 198 11.06 3.30 -27.47
C LYS A 198 10.41 2.36 -28.48
N VAL A 199 9.19 2.66 -28.83
CA VAL A 199 8.53 2.05 -29.99
C VAL A 199 9.19 2.68 -31.21
N SER A 200 10.12 1.97 -31.85
CA SER A 200 10.60 2.31 -33.18
C SER A 200 9.60 1.72 -34.20
N PHE A 201 8.97 2.59 -34.96
CA PHE A 201 8.18 2.22 -36.13
C PHE A 201 9.09 1.93 -37.30
#